data_50659b44f6e355dd07b7291c1af4d5d6
#
_entry.id   50659b44f6e355dd07b7291c1af4d5d6
#
_cell.length_a   1.000
_cell.length_b   1.000
_cell.length_c   1.000
_cell.angle_alpha   90.00
_cell.angle_beta   90.00
_cell.angle_gamma   90.00
#
_symmetry.space_group_name_H-M   'P 1'
#
loop_
_entity.id
_entity.type
_entity.pdbx_description
1 polymer ?
#
loop_
_entity_poly.entity_id
_entity_poly.type
_entity_poly.pdbx_seq_one_letter_code
_entity_poly.pdbx_strand_id
1 'polypeptide(L)'
;MNLWRIVWPRCWCALALAAAGCSAGASELPAGLEAALQARLEAGWQHAAPPPALRESLQWQAQFSAPRGAALEPCPEGWELPPVALQRLARVSMPVRCGAARGSVVAQLQVRAAVWTLRVDTPAGRILAPQDLLQQLQPVAHVNELLPASTWLGLPLRADGQAGQVLRARDVERPIAVRKGDKVEIRAQGDGVQVSVAGIATASAKLGDTITVRNARTGRPVKGTLIAPGVLQAGSQAPAGALQIRAEESDD
;
A
#
# COMPACT_ATOMS: atom_id res chain seq x y z
N MET A 1 -27.71 40.98 -26.84
CA MET A 1 -28.26 42.20 -26.18
C MET A 1 -28.91 41.70 -24.90
N ASN A 2 -28.35 42.00 -23.81
CA ASN A 2 -28.78 42.48 -22.51
C ASN A 2 -27.87 41.96 -21.41
N LEU A 3 -26.99 42.88 -21.02
CA LEU A 3 -26.18 42.88 -19.80
C LEU A 3 -27.07 42.99 -18.57
N TRP A 4 -26.83 42.17 -17.55
CA TRP A 4 -27.20 42.51 -16.18
C TRP A 4 -25.95 42.37 -15.29
N ARG A 5 -25.32 43.53 -15.09
CA ARG A 5 -24.36 43.79 -13.99
C ARG A 5 -25.17 44.07 -12.73
N ILE A 6 -24.98 43.24 -11.70
CA ILE A 6 -25.41 43.59 -10.35
C ILE A 6 -24.17 44.02 -9.57
N VAL A 7 -24.11 45.31 -9.32
CA VAL A 7 -23.14 45.99 -8.42
C VAL A 7 -23.71 45.88 -7.00
N TRP A 8 -22.94 45.33 -6.08
CA TRP A 8 -23.26 45.41 -4.65
C TRP A 8 -22.33 46.41 -3.96
N PRO A 9 -22.87 47.29 -3.09
CA PRO A 9 -22.12 48.32 -2.46
C PRO A 9 -21.30 47.81 -1.28
N ARG A 10 -20.12 48.39 -1.14
CA ARG A 10 -19.24 48.27 0.02
C ARG A 10 -19.91 48.92 1.23
N CYS A 11 -20.19 48.18 2.30
CA CYS A 11 -20.40 48.72 3.63
C CYS A 11 -19.19 48.38 4.50
N TRP A 12 -18.41 49.39 4.83
CA TRP A 12 -17.42 49.37 5.89
C TRP A 12 -18.15 49.40 7.23
N CYS A 13 -17.95 48.41 8.07
CA CYS A 13 -18.07 48.56 9.52
C CYS A 13 -16.87 47.85 10.15
N ALA A 14 -15.91 48.68 10.58
CA ALA A 14 -14.84 48.25 11.46
C ALA A 14 -15.42 48.00 12.84
N LEU A 15 -15.37 46.73 13.28
CA LEU A 15 -15.48 46.34 14.70
C LEU A 15 -14.33 45.40 14.99
N ALA A 16 -13.32 45.96 15.67
CA ALA A 16 -12.25 45.19 16.27
C ALA A 16 -12.82 44.41 17.46
N LEU A 17 -13.06 43.11 17.26
CA LEU A 17 -13.24 42.15 18.34
C LEU A 17 -11.97 41.30 18.40
N ALA A 18 -11.18 41.53 19.45
CA ALA A 18 -10.09 40.69 19.86
C ALA A 18 -10.67 39.31 20.25
N ALA A 19 -10.79 38.41 19.28
CA ALA A 19 -11.01 37.00 19.55
C ALA A 19 -9.65 36.41 19.93
N ALA A 20 -9.42 36.24 21.23
CA ALA A 20 -8.41 35.33 21.74
C ALA A 20 -8.76 33.93 21.22
N GLY A 21 -8.22 33.59 20.08
CA GLY A 21 -8.32 32.23 19.51
C GLY A 21 -7.59 31.29 20.44
N CYS A 22 -8.34 30.47 21.19
CA CYS A 22 -7.83 29.19 21.70
C CYS A 22 -7.41 28.36 20.50
N SER A 23 -6.18 28.52 20.04
CA SER A 23 -5.51 27.52 19.22
C SER A 23 -5.33 26.29 20.08
N ALA A 24 -6.27 25.34 19.97
CA ALA A 24 -6.06 23.98 20.45
C ALA A 24 -4.74 23.50 19.83
N GLY A 25 -3.71 23.39 20.67
CA GLY A 25 -2.34 23.10 20.26
C GLY A 25 -2.27 21.81 19.46
N ALA A 26 -2.22 21.91 18.16
CA ALA A 26 -1.56 20.93 17.35
C ALA A 26 -0.09 20.99 17.78
N SER A 27 0.42 19.92 18.40
CA SER A 27 1.82 19.83 18.75
C SER A 27 2.62 19.95 17.46
N GLU A 28 3.26 21.10 17.29
CA GLU A 28 4.09 21.41 16.13
C GLU A 28 5.24 20.42 16.08
N LEU A 29 5.46 19.81 14.92
CA LEU A 29 6.55 18.85 14.76
C LEU A 29 7.89 19.59 14.76
N PRO A 30 8.97 19.00 15.28
CA PRO A 30 10.30 19.57 15.22
C PRO A 30 10.72 19.91 13.78
N ALA A 31 11.46 21.02 13.63
CA ALA A 31 11.94 21.48 12.33
C ALA A 31 12.72 20.36 11.61
N GLY A 32 12.47 20.17 10.33
CA GLY A 32 13.11 19.16 9.48
C GLY A 32 12.53 17.74 9.58
N LEU A 33 11.77 17.41 10.64
CA LEU A 33 11.15 16.09 10.78
C LEU A 33 10.07 15.86 9.70
N GLU A 34 9.28 16.85 9.39
CA GLU A 34 8.22 16.75 8.39
C GLU A 34 8.78 16.40 7.00
N ALA A 35 9.85 17.07 6.56
CA ALA A 35 10.51 16.78 5.28
C ALA A 35 11.07 15.36 5.25
N ALA A 36 11.66 14.88 6.35
CA ALA A 36 12.18 13.53 6.46
C ALA A 36 11.05 12.48 6.41
N LEU A 37 9.91 12.75 7.07
CA LEU A 37 8.71 11.89 7.02
C LEU A 37 8.12 11.83 5.62
N GLN A 38 8.08 12.96 4.92
CA GLN A 38 7.62 13.03 3.52
C GLN A 38 8.49 12.19 2.59
N ALA A 39 9.81 12.34 2.68
CA ALA A 39 10.75 11.52 1.92
C ALA A 39 10.61 10.02 2.23
N ARG A 40 10.31 9.68 3.49
CA ARG A 40 10.09 8.30 3.90
C ARG A 40 8.80 7.71 3.34
N LEU A 41 7.72 8.49 3.27
CA LEU A 41 6.48 8.09 2.60
C LEU A 41 6.70 7.87 1.11
N GLU A 42 7.44 8.76 0.44
CA GLU A 42 7.80 8.62 -0.98
C GLU A 42 8.54 7.30 -1.24
N ALA A 43 9.54 6.97 -0.41
CA ALA A 43 10.22 5.68 -0.48
C ALA A 43 9.24 4.51 -0.23
N GLY A 44 8.26 4.67 0.66
CA GLY A 44 7.20 3.70 0.91
C GLY A 44 6.34 3.42 -0.33
N TRP A 45 6.01 4.45 -1.11
CA TRP A 45 5.29 4.30 -2.39
C TRP A 45 6.08 3.52 -3.43
N GLN A 46 7.38 3.73 -3.51
CA GLN A 46 8.24 2.96 -4.40
C GLN A 46 8.24 1.46 -4.04
N HIS A 47 8.24 1.12 -2.74
CA HIS A 47 8.16 -0.26 -2.27
C HIS A 47 6.77 -0.88 -2.44
N ALA A 48 5.70 -0.09 -2.31
CA ALA A 48 4.33 -0.55 -2.58
C ALA A 48 4.11 -0.92 -4.05
N ALA A 49 4.99 -0.41 -4.93
CA ALA A 49 5.10 -0.74 -6.35
C ALA A 49 3.74 -0.83 -7.09
N PRO A 50 2.87 0.21 -7.02
CA PRO A 50 1.66 0.21 -7.83
C PRO A 50 2.02 0.10 -9.32
N PRO A 51 1.16 -0.50 -10.14
CA PRO A 51 1.38 -0.59 -11.58
C PRO A 51 1.72 0.78 -12.20
N PRO A 52 2.60 0.85 -13.21
CA PRO A 52 3.07 2.13 -13.78
C PRO A 52 1.93 3.10 -14.14
N ALA A 53 0.90 2.61 -14.83
CA ALA A 53 -0.24 3.42 -15.23
C ALA A 53 -1.03 4.00 -14.04
N LEU A 54 -1.09 3.31 -12.90
CA LEU A 54 -1.72 3.80 -11.68
C LEU A 54 -0.81 4.76 -10.92
N ARG A 55 0.51 4.57 -11.01
CA ARG A 55 1.51 5.44 -10.39
C ARG A 55 1.48 6.84 -10.99
N GLU A 56 1.31 6.97 -12.30
CA GLU A 56 1.20 8.26 -12.99
C GLU A 56 -0.02 9.07 -12.56
N SER A 57 -1.11 8.40 -12.20
CA SER A 57 -2.34 9.03 -11.71
C SER A 57 -2.38 9.25 -10.20
N LEU A 58 -1.39 8.74 -9.46
CA LEU A 58 -1.36 8.77 -8.01
C LEU A 58 -1.14 10.19 -7.50
N GLN A 59 -2.13 10.72 -6.79
CA GLN A 59 -2.08 12.00 -6.10
C GLN A 59 -2.20 11.74 -4.60
N TRP A 60 -1.30 12.28 -3.81
CA TRP A 60 -1.39 12.13 -2.37
C TRP A 60 -0.92 13.38 -1.64
N GLN A 61 -1.51 13.61 -0.49
CA GLN A 61 -1.14 14.64 0.47
C GLN A 61 -1.07 14.01 1.84
N ALA A 62 -0.10 14.45 2.64
CA ALA A 62 0.10 13.96 3.99
C ALA A 62 0.00 15.14 4.98
N GLN A 63 -0.70 14.91 6.09
CA GLN A 63 -0.67 15.78 7.25
C GLN A 63 -0.10 14.97 8.41
N PHE A 64 0.95 15.51 9.03
CA PHE A 64 1.64 14.82 10.12
C PHE A 64 1.20 15.41 11.46
N SER A 65 1.04 14.55 12.44
CA SER A 65 0.74 14.94 13.80
C SER A 65 1.41 14.02 14.81
N ALA A 66 1.91 14.58 15.90
CA ALA A 66 2.32 13.76 17.03
C ALA A 66 1.08 13.15 17.72
N PRO A 67 1.19 11.97 18.33
CA PRO A 67 0.12 11.41 19.14
C PRO A 67 -0.23 12.36 20.30
N ARG A 68 -1.48 12.38 20.71
CA ARG A 68 -1.92 13.21 21.84
C ARG A 68 -1.09 12.91 23.09
N GLY A 69 -0.51 13.94 23.71
CA GLY A 69 0.31 13.84 24.91
C GLY A 69 1.77 13.42 24.68
N ALA A 70 2.20 13.23 23.42
CA ALA A 70 3.61 13.01 23.08
C ALA A 70 4.21 14.29 22.51
N ALA A 71 5.09 14.95 23.25
CA ALA A 71 5.94 15.99 22.71
C ALA A 71 7.18 15.32 22.10
N LEU A 72 7.48 15.67 20.86
CA LEU A 72 8.74 15.28 20.22
C LEU A 72 9.71 16.44 20.35
N GLU A 73 10.79 16.24 21.08
CA GLU A 73 11.85 17.24 21.20
C GLU A 73 12.73 17.25 19.93
N PRO A 74 13.36 18.39 19.59
CA PRO A 74 14.29 18.46 18.47
C PRO A 74 15.41 17.42 18.60
N CYS A 75 15.76 16.75 17.50
CA CYS A 75 16.79 15.75 17.47
C CYS A 75 18.11 16.30 16.90
N PRO A 76 19.13 16.58 17.72
CA PRO A 76 20.41 17.12 17.24
C PRO A 76 21.22 16.10 16.43
N GLU A 77 21.04 14.82 16.68
CA GLU A 77 21.74 13.73 15.97
C GLU A 77 21.08 13.35 14.63
N GLY A 78 19.91 13.93 14.34
CA GLY A 78 19.09 13.57 13.17
C GLY A 78 18.10 12.44 13.47
N TRP A 79 16.99 12.42 12.70
CA TRP A 79 15.93 11.45 12.89
C TRP A 79 16.18 10.16 12.12
N GLU A 80 16.11 9.04 12.80
CA GLU A 80 16.05 7.72 12.17
C GLU A 80 14.59 7.34 11.91
N LEU A 81 14.27 7.07 10.64
CA LEU A 81 12.93 6.70 10.18
C LEU A 81 12.94 5.27 9.61
N PRO A 82 12.48 4.27 10.36
CA PRO A 82 12.35 2.90 9.86
C PRO A 82 11.46 2.81 8.62
N PRO A 83 11.59 1.75 7.80
CA PRO A 83 10.71 1.52 6.66
C PRO A 83 9.23 1.48 7.06
N VAL A 84 8.38 2.08 6.24
CA VAL A 84 6.93 2.12 6.45
C VAL A 84 6.24 1.26 5.41
N ALA A 85 5.38 0.34 5.87
CA ALA A 85 4.55 -0.48 4.99
C ALA A 85 3.21 0.24 4.74
N LEU A 86 3.00 0.68 3.50
CA LEU A 86 1.76 1.32 3.06
C LEU A 86 0.70 0.26 2.72
N GLN A 87 -0.09 -0.17 3.69
CA GLN A 87 -1.23 -1.07 3.48
C GLN A 87 -2.56 -0.34 3.60
N ARG A 88 -2.74 0.42 4.67
CA ARG A 88 -3.86 1.33 4.89
C ARG A 88 -3.36 2.75 4.63
N LEU A 89 -4.04 3.47 3.75
CA LEU A 89 -3.57 4.77 3.28
C LEU A 89 -4.15 5.94 4.05
N ALA A 90 -5.33 5.79 4.67
CA ALA A 90 -5.95 6.91 5.38
C ALA A 90 -5.18 7.36 6.63
N ARG A 91 -4.54 6.42 7.32
CA ARG A 91 -3.78 6.72 8.53
C ARG A 91 -2.60 5.76 8.67
N VAL A 92 -1.39 6.30 8.68
CA VAL A 92 -0.14 5.56 8.75
C VAL A 92 0.61 5.97 10.01
N SER A 93 0.96 5.02 10.87
CA SER A 93 1.83 5.26 12.01
C SER A 93 3.28 5.11 11.57
N MET A 94 4.07 6.14 11.78
CA MET A 94 5.47 6.22 11.40
C MET A 94 6.33 6.26 12.67
N PRO A 95 7.05 5.20 12.99
CA PRO A 95 7.99 5.22 14.12
C PRO A 95 9.14 6.16 13.80
N VAL A 96 9.56 6.93 14.79
CA VAL A 96 10.71 7.84 14.73
C VAL A 96 11.65 7.56 15.88
N ARG A 97 12.94 7.73 15.66
CA ARG A 97 13.99 7.53 16.68
C ARG A 97 14.96 8.70 16.65
N CYS A 98 15.44 9.07 17.84
CA CYS A 98 16.50 10.04 18.02
C CYS A 98 17.45 9.49 19.09
N GLY A 99 18.57 8.90 18.68
CA GLY A 99 19.44 8.15 19.58
C GLY A 99 18.67 7.05 20.33
N ALA A 100 18.64 7.12 21.66
CA ALA A 100 17.89 6.18 22.51
C ALA A 100 16.39 6.48 22.59
N ALA A 101 15.98 7.71 22.28
CA ALA A 101 14.59 8.12 22.36
C ALA A 101 13.77 7.54 21.19
N ARG A 102 12.55 7.11 21.49
CA ARG A 102 11.62 6.53 20.52
C ARG A 102 10.28 7.24 20.57
N GLY A 103 9.73 7.54 19.40
CA GLY A 103 8.43 8.16 19.26
C GLY A 103 7.68 7.60 18.07
N SER A 104 6.51 8.14 17.83
CA SER A 104 5.78 7.87 16.60
C SER A 104 5.07 9.14 16.13
N VAL A 105 4.93 9.26 14.83
CA VAL A 105 4.14 10.31 14.17
C VAL A 105 3.04 9.63 13.39
N VAL A 106 1.87 10.25 13.37
CA VAL A 106 0.74 9.78 12.57
C VAL A 106 0.67 10.63 11.32
N ALA A 107 0.80 9.99 10.16
CA ALA A 107 0.49 10.59 8.88
C ALA A 107 -0.98 10.31 8.53
N GLN A 108 -1.76 11.37 8.33
CA GLN A 108 -3.08 11.29 7.72
C GLN A 108 -2.91 11.54 6.22
N LEU A 109 -3.21 10.52 5.43
CA LEU A 109 -3.05 10.58 3.98
C LEU A 109 -4.40 10.78 3.29
N GLN A 110 -4.42 11.69 2.34
CA GLN A 110 -5.48 11.80 1.34
C GLN A 110 -4.90 11.30 0.02
N VAL A 111 -5.34 10.15 -0.42
CA VAL A 111 -4.82 9.50 -1.62
C VAL A 111 -5.92 9.40 -2.66
N ARG A 112 -5.61 9.77 -3.89
CA ARG A 112 -6.48 9.60 -5.06
C ARG A 112 -5.66 8.96 -6.17
N ALA A 113 -6.30 8.04 -6.89
CA ALA A 113 -5.69 7.39 -8.05
C ALA A 113 -6.77 7.00 -9.06
N ALA A 114 -6.38 6.79 -10.31
CA ALA A 114 -7.24 6.26 -11.34
C ALA A 114 -7.42 4.75 -11.14
N VAL A 115 -8.40 4.35 -10.32
CA VAL A 115 -8.70 2.96 -10.00
C VAL A 115 -9.77 2.39 -10.91
N TRP A 116 -9.84 1.07 -10.97
CA TRP A 116 -10.85 0.37 -11.77
C TRP A 116 -12.17 0.29 -11.04
N THR A 117 -13.22 0.74 -11.71
CA THR A 117 -14.61 0.75 -11.24
C THR A 117 -15.50 0.00 -12.23
N LEU A 118 -16.66 -0.46 -11.76
CA LEU A 118 -17.70 -0.97 -12.64
C LEU A 118 -18.29 0.19 -13.47
N ARG A 119 -18.43 -0.03 -14.76
CA ARG A 119 -19.04 0.96 -15.68
C ARG A 119 -20.55 1.06 -15.50
N VAL A 120 -21.20 -0.07 -15.25
CA VAL A 120 -22.64 -0.23 -15.09
C VAL A 120 -22.95 -1.17 -13.93
N ASP A 121 -24.20 -1.17 -13.47
CA ASP A 121 -24.67 -2.16 -12.52
C ASP A 121 -24.46 -3.56 -13.08
N THR A 122 -23.81 -4.41 -12.33
CA THR A 122 -23.34 -5.72 -12.79
C THR A 122 -23.80 -6.79 -11.82
N PRO A 123 -24.59 -7.79 -12.26
CA PRO A 123 -25.10 -8.82 -11.38
C PRO A 123 -23.99 -9.80 -10.93
N ALA A 124 -24.23 -10.44 -9.79
CA ALA A 124 -23.39 -11.52 -9.29
C ALA A 124 -23.24 -12.64 -10.33
N GLY A 125 -22.07 -13.28 -10.36
CA GLY A 125 -21.74 -14.35 -11.29
C GLY A 125 -21.37 -13.87 -12.70
N ARG A 126 -21.57 -12.61 -13.05
CA ARG A 126 -21.10 -12.07 -14.33
C ARG A 126 -19.59 -12.09 -14.41
N ILE A 127 -19.06 -12.68 -15.46
CA ILE A 127 -17.63 -12.66 -15.79
C ILE A 127 -17.28 -11.28 -16.32
N LEU A 128 -16.34 -10.61 -15.65
CA LEU A 128 -15.92 -9.26 -15.98
C LEU A 128 -15.11 -9.22 -17.29
N ALA A 129 -15.52 -8.35 -18.20
CA ALA A 129 -14.89 -8.10 -19.48
C ALA A 129 -14.41 -6.63 -19.55
N PRO A 130 -13.53 -6.26 -20.51
CA PRO A 130 -13.00 -4.89 -20.59
C PRO A 130 -14.06 -3.80 -20.66
N GLN A 131 -15.20 -4.07 -21.33
CA GLN A 131 -16.31 -3.14 -21.44
C GLN A 131 -17.07 -2.90 -20.13
N ASP A 132 -16.97 -3.81 -19.17
CA ASP A 132 -17.61 -3.68 -17.85
C ASP A 132 -16.79 -2.78 -16.90
N LEU A 133 -15.55 -2.46 -17.29
CA LEU A 133 -14.60 -1.71 -16.47
C LEU A 133 -14.40 -0.28 -16.97
N LEU A 134 -14.22 0.63 -16.02
CA LEU A 134 -13.89 2.03 -16.27
C LEU A 134 -12.84 2.48 -15.27
N GLN A 135 -11.83 3.22 -15.74
CA GLN A 135 -10.83 3.82 -14.88
C GLN A 135 -11.31 5.21 -14.44
N GLN A 136 -11.41 5.45 -13.14
CA GLN A 136 -11.85 6.70 -12.56
C GLN A 136 -10.93 7.18 -11.45
N LEU A 137 -10.71 8.49 -11.37
CA LEU A 137 -9.96 9.11 -10.28
C LEU A 137 -10.81 9.10 -9.00
N GLN A 138 -10.51 8.19 -8.08
CA GLN A 138 -11.26 7.98 -6.84
C GLN A 138 -10.35 8.10 -5.60
N PRO A 139 -10.92 8.43 -4.44
CA PRO A 139 -10.21 8.28 -3.17
C PRO A 139 -9.85 6.81 -2.93
N VAL A 140 -8.62 6.57 -2.48
CA VAL A 140 -8.08 5.23 -2.22
C VAL A 140 -7.75 5.08 -0.74
N ALA A 141 -8.34 4.07 -0.10
CA ALA A 141 -8.12 3.79 1.31
C ALA A 141 -7.10 2.67 1.57
N HIS A 142 -6.88 1.81 0.59
CA HIS A 142 -5.99 0.65 0.71
C HIS A 142 -5.14 0.48 -0.55
N VAL A 143 -3.89 0.10 -0.38
CA VAL A 143 -2.97 -0.15 -1.50
C VAL A 143 -3.45 -1.27 -2.43
N ASN A 144 -4.22 -2.22 -1.91
CA ASN A 144 -4.80 -3.31 -2.69
C ASN A 144 -5.97 -2.89 -3.62
N GLU A 145 -6.34 -1.62 -3.62
CA GLU A 145 -7.25 -1.02 -4.61
C GLU A 145 -6.47 -0.56 -5.86
N LEU A 146 -5.14 -0.46 -5.75
CA LEU A 146 -4.23 -0.05 -6.83
C LEU A 146 -3.77 -1.27 -7.64
N LEU A 147 -4.72 -2.01 -8.24
CA LEU A 147 -4.44 -3.22 -8.99
C LEU A 147 -4.73 -3.02 -10.49
N PRO A 148 -3.98 -3.70 -11.38
CA PRO A 148 -4.22 -3.59 -12.82
C PRO A 148 -5.53 -4.26 -13.24
N ALA A 149 -6.09 -3.86 -14.40
CA ALA A 149 -7.31 -4.45 -14.96
C ALA A 149 -7.22 -5.99 -15.10
N SER A 150 -6.05 -6.51 -15.43
CA SER A 150 -5.80 -7.95 -15.55
C SER A 150 -6.13 -8.75 -14.29
N THR A 151 -6.18 -8.09 -13.14
CA THR A 151 -6.59 -8.72 -11.86
C THR A 151 -8.06 -9.09 -11.83
N TRP A 152 -8.90 -8.40 -12.60
CA TRP A 152 -10.35 -8.49 -12.58
C TRP A 152 -10.93 -9.25 -13.79
N LEU A 153 -10.27 -9.11 -14.95
CA LEU A 153 -10.75 -9.64 -16.22
C LEU A 153 -10.83 -11.17 -16.21
N GLY A 154 -11.95 -11.70 -16.71
CA GLY A 154 -12.19 -13.14 -16.77
C GLY A 154 -12.64 -13.77 -15.45
N LEU A 155 -12.81 -12.98 -14.37
CA LEU A 155 -13.30 -13.47 -13.08
C LEU A 155 -14.76 -13.10 -12.88
N PRO A 156 -15.58 -14.00 -12.30
CA PRO A 156 -16.97 -13.68 -11.98
C PRO A 156 -17.06 -12.77 -10.76
N LEU A 157 -17.99 -11.82 -10.81
CA LEU A 157 -18.32 -10.96 -9.69
C LEU A 157 -19.01 -11.79 -8.60
N ARG A 158 -18.62 -11.61 -7.33
CA ARG A 158 -19.13 -12.42 -6.22
C ARG A 158 -20.54 -12.03 -5.76
N ALA A 159 -20.84 -10.73 -5.81
CA ALA A 159 -22.12 -10.14 -5.44
C ALA A 159 -22.48 -9.05 -6.44
N ASP A 160 -23.73 -8.60 -6.42
CA ASP A 160 -24.17 -7.50 -7.27
C ASP A 160 -23.31 -6.26 -7.01
N GLY A 161 -22.81 -5.66 -8.08
CA GLY A 161 -22.00 -4.46 -8.06
C GLY A 161 -22.71 -3.29 -8.70
N GLN A 162 -22.48 -2.10 -8.18
CA GLN A 162 -23.06 -0.87 -8.67
C GLN A 162 -22.13 -0.12 -9.62
N ALA A 163 -22.67 0.64 -10.54
CA ALA A 163 -21.92 1.55 -11.40
C ALA A 163 -21.06 2.51 -10.52
N GLY A 164 -19.79 2.70 -10.88
CA GLY A 164 -18.84 3.51 -10.11
C GLY A 164 -18.22 2.84 -8.88
N GLN A 165 -18.65 1.63 -8.53
CA GLN A 165 -18.06 0.88 -7.42
C GLN A 165 -16.59 0.54 -7.74
N VAL A 166 -15.68 0.90 -6.83
CA VAL A 166 -14.26 0.52 -6.90
C VAL A 166 -14.11 -0.97 -6.70
N LEU A 167 -13.46 -1.66 -7.63
CA LEU A 167 -13.21 -3.09 -7.56
C LEU A 167 -12.10 -3.42 -6.56
N ARG A 168 -12.38 -4.40 -5.71
CA ARG A 168 -11.46 -4.96 -4.72
C ARG A 168 -11.30 -6.46 -4.91
N ALA A 169 -10.19 -7.00 -4.46
CA ALA A 169 -9.92 -8.44 -4.60
C ALA A 169 -11.01 -9.35 -3.99
N ARG A 170 -11.78 -8.85 -3.03
CA ARG A 170 -12.91 -9.56 -2.41
C ARG A 170 -14.18 -9.57 -3.24
N ASP A 171 -14.32 -8.65 -4.21
CA ASP A 171 -15.54 -8.48 -5.00
C ASP A 171 -15.63 -9.50 -6.15
N VAL A 172 -14.51 -10.15 -6.48
CA VAL A 172 -14.43 -11.18 -7.51
C VAL A 172 -14.17 -12.56 -6.90
N GLU A 173 -14.65 -13.59 -7.59
CA GLU A 173 -14.38 -14.97 -7.20
C GLU A 173 -13.09 -15.45 -7.86
N ARG A 174 -12.00 -15.46 -7.09
CA ARG A 174 -10.71 -15.95 -7.56
C ARG A 174 -10.62 -17.46 -7.36
N PRO A 175 -10.27 -18.22 -8.39
CA PRO A 175 -10.11 -19.67 -8.27
C PRO A 175 -8.96 -20.01 -7.31
N ILE A 176 -9.06 -21.18 -6.66
CA ILE A 176 -7.95 -21.74 -5.87
C ILE A 176 -6.85 -22.10 -6.85
N ALA A 177 -5.68 -21.49 -6.69
CA ALA A 177 -4.51 -21.70 -7.54
C ALA A 177 -3.53 -22.74 -6.98
N VAL A 178 -3.58 -22.96 -5.65
CA VAL A 178 -2.77 -23.96 -4.93
C VAL A 178 -3.61 -24.53 -3.79
N ARG A 179 -3.59 -25.85 -3.61
CA ARG A 179 -4.21 -26.52 -2.45
C ARG A 179 -3.16 -26.88 -1.42
N LYS A 180 -3.60 -27.06 -0.17
CA LYS A 180 -2.73 -27.61 0.89
C LYS A 180 -2.14 -28.95 0.44
N GLY A 181 -0.82 -29.07 0.55
CA GLY A 181 -0.07 -30.27 0.13
C GLY A 181 0.49 -30.20 -1.28
N ASP A 182 0.05 -29.24 -2.10
CA ASP A 182 0.57 -29.11 -3.46
C ASP A 182 2.05 -28.73 -3.47
N LYS A 183 2.77 -29.23 -4.46
CA LYS A 183 4.15 -28.80 -4.75
C LYS A 183 4.12 -27.43 -5.38
N VAL A 184 4.96 -26.54 -4.88
CA VAL A 184 5.10 -25.17 -5.37
C VAL A 184 6.57 -24.83 -5.60
N GLU A 185 6.83 -23.95 -6.54
CA GLU A 185 8.14 -23.37 -6.78
C GLU A 185 8.25 -22.07 -5.96
N ILE A 186 9.23 -21.99 -5.07
CA ILE A 186 9.55 -20.79 -4.30
C ILE A 186 10.61 -20.03 -5.06
N ARG A 187 10.29 -18.83 -5.53
CA ARG A 187 11.24 -17.91 -6.17
C ARG A 187 11.63 -16.82 -5.20
N ALA A 188 12.91 -16.57 -5.07
CA ALA A 188 13.47 -15.45 -4.34
C ALA A 188 14.39 -14.66 -5.26
N GLN A 189 14.35 -13.34 -5.14
CA GLN A 189 15.22 -12.45 -5.89
C GLN A 189 15.94 -11.54 -4.91
N GLY A 190 17.28 -11.49 -5.00
CA GLY A 190 18.11 -10.61 -4.22
C GLY A 190 19.45 -10.37 -4.94
N ASP A 191 19.98 -9.16 -4.86
CA ASP A 191 21.28 -8.75 -5.41
C ASP A 191 21.53 -9.18 -6.87
N GLY A 192 20.45 -9.15 -7.71
CA GLY A 192 20.52 -9.55 -9.11
C GLY A 192 20.49 -11.07 -9.36
N VAL A 193 20.43 -11.90 -8.31
CA VAL A 193 20.34 -13.36 -8.40
C VAL A 193 18.92 -13.82 -8.16
N GLN A 194 18.40 -14.66 -9.03
CA GLN A 194 17.13 -15.35 -8.87
C GLN A 194 17.39 -16.79 -8.42
N VAL A 195 16.82 -17.17 -7.29
CA VAL A 195 16.90 -18.53 -6.74
C VAL A 195 15.52 -19.17 -6.80
N SER A 196 15.47 -20.42 -7.24
CA SER A 196 14.24 -21.22 -7.27
C SER A 196 14.44 -22.50 -6.48
N VAL A 197 13.50 -22.82 -5.58
CA VAL A 197 13.53 -24.03 -4.77
C VAL A 197 12.13 -24.65 -4.67
N ALA A 198 12.05 -25.98 -4.57
CA ALA A 198 10.78 -26.67 -4.37
C ALA A 198 10.25 -26.48 -2.95
N GLY A 199 8.93 -26.29 -2.83
CA GLY A 199 8.22 -26.22 -1.56
C GLY A 199 6.92 -27.00 -1.56
N ILE A 200 6.30 -27.10 -0.40
CA ILE A 200 4.99 -27.72 -0.20
C ILE A 200 4.07 -26.69 0.45
N ALA A 201 2.91 -26.46 -0.14
CA ALA A 201 1.91 -25.53 0.37
C ALA A 201 1.32 -26.02 1.70
N THR A 202 1.30 -25.17 2.73
CA THR A 202 0.73 -25.51 4.04
C THR A 202 -0.76 -25.21 4.14
N ALA A 203 -1.29 -24.41 3.20
CA ALA A 203 -2.70 -24.02 3.09
C ALA A 203 -3.10 -23.87 1.62
N SER A 204 -4.41 -23.91 1.35
CA SER A 204 -4.95 -23.56 0.03
C SER A 204 -4.91 -22.04 -0.15
N ALA A 205 -4.63 -21.59 -1.38
CA ALA A 205 -4.46 -20.19 -1.71
C ALA A 205 -4.93 -19.85 -3.13
N LYS A 206 -5.28 -18.59 -3.32
CA LYS A 206 -5.62 -17.98 -4.61
C LYS A 206 -4.44 -17.13 -5.09
N LEU A 207 -4.42 -16.79 -6.38
CA LEU A 207 -3.41 -15.86 -6.91
C LEU A 207 -3.44 -14.53 -6.13
N GLY A 208 -2.27 -14.00 -5.80
CA GLY A 208 -2.09 -12.80 -5.01
C GLY A 208 -2.18 -12.99 -3.49
N ASP A 209 -2.54 -14.17 -3.01
CA ASP A 209 -2.55 -14.43 -1.56
C ASP A 209 -1.12 -14.64 -1.03
N THR A 210 -0.87 -14.11 0.16
CA THR A 210 0.37 -14.39 0.88
C THR A 210 0.19 -15.62 1.75
N ILE A 211 1.00 -16.65 1.50
CA ILE A 211 0.94 -17.93 2.22
C ILE A 211 2.30 -18.31 2.77
N THR A 212 2.28 -19.25 3.71
CA THR A 212 3.48 -19.93 4.16
C THR A 212 3.58 -21.26 3.43
N VAL A 213 4.74 -21.57 2.87
CA VAL A 213 5.08 -22.86 2.28
C VAL A 213 6.26 -23.46 3.01
N ARG A 214 6.38 -24.77 3.01
CA ARG A 214 7.52 -25.47 3.60
C ARG A 214 8.52 -25.81 2.49
N ASN A 215 9.76 -25.37 2.62
CA ASN A 215 10.83 -25.77 1.71
C ASN A 215 10.97 -27.31 1.72
N ALA A 216 10.89 -27.93 0.54
CA ALA A 216 10.88 -29.39 0.45
C ALA A 216 12.20 -30.04 0.90
N ARG A 217 13.33 -29.34 0.79
CA ARG A 217 14.66 -29.85 1.16
C ARG A 217 14.98 -29.64 2.64
N THR A 218 14.68 -28.43 3.17
CA THR A 218 15.11 -28.06 4.53
C THR A 218 14.00 -28.15 5.56
N GLY A 219 12.74 -28.33 5.14
CA GLY A 219 11.56 -28.31 6.01
C GLY A 219 11.20 -26.94 6.59
N ARG A 220 12.02 -25.90 6.35
CA ARG A 220 11.82 -24.56 6.92
C ARG A 220 10.62 -23.85 6.29
N PRO A 221 9.83 -23.10 7.06
CA PRO A 221 8.73 -22.31 6.53
C PRO A 221 9.28 -21.08 5.78
N VAL A 222 8.70 -20.79 4.62
CA VAL A 222 8.96 -19.62 3.80
C VAL A 222 7.64 -18.92 3.54
N LYS A 223 7.56 -17.62 3.85
CA LYS A 223 6.40 -16.79 3.56
C LYS A 223 6.59 -16.05 2.25
N GLY A 224 5.57 -16.04 1.42
CA GLY A 224 5.62 -15.34 0.12
C GLY A 224 4.24 -15.15 -0.48
N THR A 225 4.19 -14.47 -1.61
CA THR A 225 2.97 -14.20 -2.37
C THR A 225 2.87 -15.13 -3.57
N LEU A 226 1.70 -15.72 -3.79
CA LEU A 226 1.44 -16.58 -4.94
C LEU A 226 1.25 -15.74 -6.20
N ILE A 227 2.25 -15.75 -7.09
CA ILE A 227 2.28 -14.91 -8.31
C ILE A 227 1.75 -15.64 -9.57
N ALA A 228 1.76 -16.96 -9.55
CA ALA A 228 1.19 -17.82 -10.59
C ALA A 228 0.75 -19.15 -9.97
N PRO A 229 -0.08 -19.98 -10.65
CA PRO A 229 -0.42 -21.30 -10.16
C PRO A 229 0.85 -22.11 -9.85
N GLY A 230 1.02 -22.52 -8.59
CA GLY A 230 2.20 -23.24 -8.14
C GLY A 230 3.50 -22.45 -8.01
N VAL A 231 3.49 -21.12 -8.17
CA VAL A 231 4.68 -20.27 -8.06
C VAL A 231 4.51 -19.22 -6.95
N LEU A 232 5.37 -19.29 -5.95
CA LEU A 232 5.43 -18.39 -4.82
C LEU A 232 6.64 -17.44 -4.94
N GLN A 233 6.41 -16.15 -4.90
CA GLN A 233 7.47 -15.17 -4.75
C GLN A 233 7.73 -14.97 -3.25
N ALA A 234 8.89 -15.35 -2.77
CA ALA A 234 9.31 -15.07 -1.40
C ALA A 234 9.51 -13.56 -1.21
N GLY A 235 9.04 -13.01 -0.09
CA GLY A 235 9.33 -11.63 0.28
C GLY A 235 10.83 -11.44 0.51
N SER A 236 11.34 -10.22 0.37
CA SER A 236 12.76 -9.86 0.54
C SER A 236 13.31 -10.05 1.96
N GLN A 237 12.54 -10.64 2.87
CA GLN A 237 12.99 -11.12 4.18
C GLN A 237 13.18 -12.64 4.14
N ALA A 238 14.07 -13.12 3.27
CA ALA A 238 14.71 -14.40 3.58
C ALA A 238 15.58 -14.15 4.84
N PRO A 239 15.44 -14.98 5.92
CA PRO A 239 16.33 -14.84 7.06
C PRO A 239 17.77 -15.00 6.54
N ALA A 240 18.63 -14.05 6.91
CA ALA A 240 20.06 -14.05 6.60
C ALA A 240 20.75 -15.27 7.24
N GLY A 241 20.56 -16.44 6.69
CA GLY A 241 21.06 -17.70 7.22
C GLY A 241 20.79 -18.91 6.32
N ALA A 242 20.11 -18.74 5.18
CA ALA A 242 19.68 -19.86 4.34
C ALA A 242 20.58 -20.15 3.13
N LEU A 243 21.68 -19.42 2.95
CA LEU A 243 22.63 -19.61 1.84
C LEU A 243 24.07 -19.68 2.35
N GLN A 244 24.36 -20.66 3.18
CA GLN A 244 25.72 -21.23 3.18
C GLN A 244 25.72 -22.37 2.16
N ILE A 245 25.97 -22.04 0.92
CA ILE A 245 26.47 -23.01 -0.07
C ILE A 245 27.92 -23.24 0.30
N ARG A 246 28.19 -24.36 0.96
CA ARG A 246 29.53 -24.87 1.07
C ARG A 246 29.96 -25.23 -0.37
N ALA A 247 30.82 -24.43 -0.95
CA ALA A 247 31.61 -24.86 -2.09
C ALA A 247 32.49 -26.02 -1.57
N GLU A 248 32.15 -27.25 -1.92
CA GLU A 248 33.07 -28.35 -1.82
C GLU A 248 34.12 -28.13 -2.92
N GLU A 249 35.26 -27.67 -2.47
CA GLU A 249 36.52 -27.68 -3.15
C GLU A 249 36.80 -29.11 -3.53
N SER A 250 36.70 -29.42 -4.83
CA SER A 250 37.25 -30.65 -5.40
C SER A 250 38.74 -30.47 -5.54
N ASP A 251 39.46 -30.94 -4.53
CA ASP A 251 40.90 -31.24 -4.64
C ASP A 251 41.02 -32.63 -5.26
N ASP A 252 41.48 -32.70 -6.55
CA ASP A 252 42.37 -33.76 -7.05
C ASP A 252 42.99 -33.35 -8.40
#